data_69b25bb138fc36f6943d595427b9b2e4
#
_entry.id   69b25bb138fc36f6943d595427b9b2e4
#
_cell.length_a   1.000
_cell.length_b   1.000
_cell.length_c   1.000
_cell.angle_alpha   90.00
_cell.angle_beta   90.00
_cell.angle_gamma   90.00
#
_symmetry.space_group_name_H-M   'P 1'
#
loop_
_entity.id
_entity.type
_entity.pdbx_description
1 polymer ?
#
loop_
_entity_poly.entity_id
_entity_poly.type
_entity_poly.pdbx_seq_one_letter_code
_entity_poly.pdbx_strand_id
1 'polypeptide(L)'
;MPRDERHTATIPYGTLGIVPLKSCSKMGEKVDDYLVQWREQREHENQSNLAFSGYKRDSYVVSASTPRFGSGEGKGVLNDSIRGYDLYIMVDVCNYSIEYSLCGTTNHMSPDDHYADLKRVIAAAGGKARRINVIMPFLYESRQHKRSGRESLDCALMLQELTAMGVENIITFDAHDPRVHNSIPLKGFESVSCTYQFIKYLLLNVDDLHIDSEHMMVISPDEGGMGRAVYFANVLGLDMGMFYKRRDYTKIVNGRNPIVAHEFLGTNVEGKDVIIIDDMISSGESMIDVASELKKRGASRVFCATTFGLFTNGFKKFDEAYENGIIDRILTTNLVYQPTELLSKPWYINVDMSKYMALLIDTLNHDSSISNLLSPVERIQQRVKEYNELHYGK
;
A
#
# COMPACT_ATOMS: atom_id res chain seq x y z
N MET A 1 11.11 22.02 8.42
CA MET A 1 10.09 21.55 7.46
C MET A 1 9.85 22.65 6.47
N PRO A 2 9.84 22.41 5.15
CA PRO A 2 9.33 23.39 4.22
C PRO A 2 7.87 23.68 4.60
N ARG A 3 7.51 24.93 4.81
CA ARG A 3 6.14 25.36 5.07
C ARG A 3 5.28 24.92 3.89
N ASP A 4 4.44 23.94 4.09
CA ASP A 4 3.48 23.52 3.08
C ASP A 4 2.30 24.47 3.13
N GLU A 5 2.43 25.61 2.46
CA GLU A 5 1.44 26.70 2.43
C GLU A 5 0.10 26.30 1.77
N ARG A 6 -0.01 25.03 1.34
CA ARG A 6 -1.10 24.53 0.50
C ARG A 6 -2.37 24.14 1.22
N HIS A 7 -2.34 23.99 2.54
CA HIS A 7 -3.46 23.39 3.29
C HIS A 7 -4.37 24.37 4.04
N THR A 8 -4.09 25.66 3.95
CA THR A 8 -4.75 26.65 4.82
C THR A 8 -5.88 27.44 4.16
N ALA A 9 -6.10 27.27 2.88
CA ALA A 9 -7.01 28.16 2.12
C ALA A 9 -8.42 27.59 1.93
N THR A 10 -8.68 26.31 2.23
CA THR A 10 -9.96 25.67 1.92
C THR A 10 -10.72 25.23 3.16
N ILE A 11 -12.03 25.41 3.12
CA ILE A 11 -12.95 24.93 4.16
C ILE A 11 -13.08 23.43 4.02
N PRO A 12 -13.00 22.64 5.13
CA PRO A 12 -13.27 21.22 5.08
C PRO A 12 -14.62 20.89 4.44
N TYR A 13 -14.66 19.84 3.62
CA TYR A 13 -15.88 19.38 2.98
C TYR A 13 -16.98 19.03 4.00
N GLY A 14 -16.61 18.51 5.14
CA GLY A 14 -17.47 18.19 6.26
C GLY A 14 -16.65 17.89 7.51
N THR A 15 -17.34 17.63 8.61
CA THR A 15 -16.68 17.15 9.83
C THR A 15 -15.92 15.86 9.54
N LEU A 16 -14.62 15.84 9.82
CA LEU A 16 -13.81 14.64 9.59
C LEU A 16 -14.23 13.51 10.53
N GLY A 17 -14.39 12.32 9.99
CA GLY A 17 -14.51 11.09 10.76
C GLY A 17 -13.74 9.97 10.09
N ILE A 18 -12.91 9.26 10.86
CA ILE A 18 -12.24 8.05 10.42
C ILE A 18 -12.86 6.84 11.11
N VAL A 19 -13.15 5.79 10.35
CA VAL A 19 -13.68 4.52 10.86
C VAL A 19 -12.68 3.42 10.53
N PRO A 20 -11.65 3.23 11.37
CA PRO A 20 -10.78 2.08 11.19
C PRO A 20 -11.54 0.82 11.61
N LEU A 21 -11.79 -0.09 10.69
CA LEU A 21 -12.32 -1.40 11.02
C LEU A 21 -11.30 -2.16 11.88
N LYS A 22 -11.74 -3.20 12.58
CA LYS A 22 -10.89 -3.98 13.49
C LYS A 22 -9.56 -4.41 12.83
N SER A 23 -9.58 -4.72 11.55
CA SER A 23 -8.38 -5.07 10.77
C SER A 23 -7.37 -3.94 10.57
N CYS A 24 -7.82 -2.67 10.69
CA CYS A 24 -7.01 -1.46 10.53
C CYS A 24 -6.80 -0.66 11.82
N SER A 25 -7.16 -1.18 13.00
CA SER A 25 -7.18 -0.41 14.25
C SER A 25 -5.84 0.28 14.54
N LYS A 26 -4.73 -0.45 14.49
CA LYS A 26 -3.38 0.11 14.73
C LYS A 26 -2.97 1.21 13.75
N MET A 27 -3.36 1.08 12.49
CA MET A 27 -3.12 2.11 11.47
C MET A 27 -4.01 3.32 11.74
N GLY A 28 -5.28 3.09 12.08
CA GLY A 28 -6.24 4.14 12.42
C GLY A 28 -5.80 4.98 13.61
N GLU A 29 -5.31 4.37 14.69
CA GLU A 29 -4.76 5.07 15.85
C GLU A 29 -3.61 6.01 15.45
N LYS A 30 -2.61 5.52 14.72
CA LYS A 30 -1.50 6.35 14.25
C LYS A 30 -1.94 7.48 13.31
N VAL A 31 -2.91 7.23 12.45
CA VAL A 31 -3.48 8.23 11.54
C VAL A 31 -4.18 9.32 12.34
N ASP A 32 -4.97 8.94 13.35
CA ASP A 32 -5.66 9.86 14.24
C ASP A 32 -4.67 10.77 15.00
N ASP A 33 -3.61 10.19 15.57
CA ASP A 33 -2.55 10.94 16.25
C ASP A 33 -1.95 12.05 15.36
N TYR A 34 -1.65 11.75 14.09
CA TYR A 34 -1.15 12.76 13.15
C TYR A 34 -2.18 13.85 12.85
N LEU A 35 -3.44 13.47 12.65
CA LEU A 35 -4.53 14.42 12.35
C LEU A 35 -4.78 15.36 13.53
N VAL A 36 -4.82 14.83 14.76
CA VAL A 36 -4.97 15.62 15.99
C VAL A 36 -3.81 16.60 16.11
N GLN A 37 -2.57 16.10 16.02
CA GLN A 37 -1.38 16.94 16.15
C GLN A 37 -1.34 18.09 15.13
N TRP A 38 -1.64 17.80 13.85
CA TRP A 38 -1.59 18.84 12.81
C TRP A 38 -2.68 19.89 12.95
N ARG A 39 -3.90 19.49 13.32
CA ARG A 39 -5.01 20.43 13.49
C ARG A 39 -4.85 21.28 14.73
N GLU A 40 -4.26 20.73 15.79
CA GLU A 40 -3.85 21.49 16.96
C GLU A 40 -2.76 22.53 16.61
N GLN A 41 -1.73 22.13 15.86
CA GLN A 41 -0.67 23.03 15.42
C GLN A 41 -1.21 24.17 14.55
N ARG A 42 -2.13 23.91 13.61
CA ARG A 42 -2.76 24.96 12.77
C ARG A 42 -3.56 25.96 13.58
N GLU A 43 -4.21 25.54 14.64
CA GLU A 43 -4.92 26.45 15.54
C GLU A 43 -3.96 27.39 16.24
N HIS A 44 -2.85 26.88 16.78
CA HIS A 44 -1.83 27.69 17.45
C HIS A 44 -1.15 28.70 16.51
N GLU A 45 -0.98 28.36 15.27
CA GLU A 45 -0.38 29.23 14.24
C GLU A 45 -1.38 30.28 13.67
N ASN A 46 -2.62 30.35 14.20
CA ASN A 46 -3.72 31.19 13.69
C ASN A 46 -3.97 31.03 12.18
N GLN A 47 -3.57 29.89 11.62
CA GLN A 47 -3.76 29.57 10.20
C GLN A 47 -5.17 29.06 9.90
N SER A 48 -5.97 28.76 10.92
CA SER A 48 -7.38 28.40 10.79
C SER A 48 -8.27 29.62 11.06
N ASN A 49 -8.46 30.47 10.07
CA ASN A 49 -9.58 31.44 10.09
C ASN A 49 -10.96 30.76 10.03
N LEU A 50 -10.99 29.47 10.20
CA LEU A 50 -12.15 28.62 10.04
C LEU A 50 -12.63 28.18 11.42
N ALA A 51 -13.34 29.08 12.10
CA ALA A 51 -14.14 28.75 13.27
C ALA A 51 -15.25 27.75 12.89
N PHE A 52 -14.84 26.53 12.54
CA PHE A 52 -15.72 25.43 12.19
C PHE A 52 -15.85 24.54 13.45
N SER A 53 -17.05 24.48 14.01
CA SER A 53 -17.30 23.62 15.16
C SER A 53 -16.97 22.16 14.86
N GLY A 54 -16.04 21.57 15.64
CA GLY A 54 -15.57 20.21 15.44
C GLY A 54 -14.38 20.06 14.51
N TYR A 55 -13.72 21.14 14.09
CA TYR A 55 -12.45 21.08 13.34
C TYR A 55 -11.32 20.53 14.21
N LYS A 56 -11.16 21.08 15.43
CA LYS A 56 -10.26 20.55 16.44
C LYS A 56 -11.02 19.57 17.33
N ARG A 57 -10.46 18.40 17.51
CA ARG A 57 -11.00 17.33 18.36
C ARG A 57 -9.85 16.55 18.98
N ASP A 58 -10.11 15.91 20.11
CA ASP A 58 -9.15 15.01 20.77
C ASP A 58 -8.98 13.69 20.01
N SER A 59 -9.94 13.34 19.15
CA SER A 59 -9.89 12.22 18.23
C SER A 59 -10.89 12.39 17.08
N TYR A 60 -10.55 11.93 15.91
CA TYR A 60 -11.40 11.86 14.71
C TYR A 60 -11.96 10.45 14.48
N VAL A 61 -11.59 9.49 15.35
CA VAL A 61 -12.10 8.13 15.27
C VAL A 61 -13.59 8.12 15.59
N VAL A 62 -14.36 7.53 14.70
CA VAL A 62 -15.78 7.22 14.90
C VAL A 62 -15.88 5.74 15.27
N SER A 63 -16.48 5.47 16.40
CA SER A 63 -16.61 4.10 16.92
C SER A 63 -17.55 3.26 16.06
N ALA A 64 -17.02 2.16 15.54
CA ALA A 64 -17.79 1.17 14.80
C ALA A 64 -17.47 -0.25 15.27
N SER A 65 -18.40 -1.15 15.13
CA SER A 65 -18.19 -2.56 15.44
C SER A 65 -18.90 -3.47 14.44
N THR A 66 -18.35 -4.66 14.25
CA THR A 66 -18.89 -5.70 13.36
C THR A 66 -19.02 -7.02 14.11
N PRO A 67 -19.94 -7.10 15.12
CA PRO A 67 -20.13 -8.31 15.89
C PRO A 67 -20.66 -9.45 15.05
N ARG A 68 -20.31 -10.68 15.43
CA ARG A 68 -20.77 -11.91 14.83
C ARG A 68 -21.82 -12.60 15.71
N PHE A 69 -22.84 -13.16 15.07
CA PHE A 69 -23.70 -14.17 15.69
C PHE A 69 -22.95 -15.52 15.76
N GLY A 70 -23.45 -16.45 16.57
CA GLY A 70 -22.83 -17.78 16.67
C GLY A 70 -22.82 -18.59 15.37
N SER A 71 -23.69 -18.27 14.41
CA SER A 71 -23.73 -18.80 13.05
C SER A 71 -22.66 -18.23 12.11
N GLY A 72 -21.88 -17.22 12.57
CA GLY A 72 -20.89 -16.52 11.75
C GLY A 72 -21.43 -15.29 11.01
N GLU A 73 -22.77 -15.09 10.97
CA GLU A 73 -23.37 -13.89 10.40
C GLU A 73 -22.93 -12.63 11.17
N GLY A 74 -22.72 -11.53 10.47
CA GLY A 74 -22.30 -10.28 11.08
C GLY A 74 -23.30 -9.15 10.91
N LYS A 75 -23.17 -8.11 11.71
CA LYS A 75 -23.86 -6.83 11.51
C LYS A 75 -22.87 -5.67 11.66
N GLY A 76 -23.10 -4.57 10.95
CA GLY A 76 -22.36 -3.31 11.16
C GLY A 76 -23.10 -2.40 12.15
N VAL A 77 -22.37 -1.81 13.08
CA VAL A 77 -22.90 -0.87 14.06
C VAL A 77 -21.99 0.36 14.09
N LEU A 78 -22.58 1.55 14.01
CA LEU A 78 -21.94 2.82 14.31
C LEU A 78 -22.46 3.29 15.65
N ASN A 79 -21.57 3.55 16.59
CA ASN A 79 -21.93 3.93 17.95
C ASN A 79 -22.13 5.45 18.11
N ASP A 80 -21.59 6.23 17.13
CA ASP A 80 -21.66 7.68 17.13
C ASP A 80 -22.53 8.22 16.01
N SER A 81 -23.04 9.44 16.17
CA SER A 81 -23.72 10.16 15.11
C SER A 81 -22.73 10.64 14.06
N ILE A 82 -23.00 10.33 12.81
CA ILE A 82 -22.14 10.68 11.66
C ILE A 82 -22.82 11.64 10.67
N ARG A 83 -23.91 12.29 11.11
CA ARG A 83 -24.65 13.22 10.24
C ARG A 83 -23.77 14.40 9.83
N GLY A 84 -23.62 14.58 8.52
CA GLY A 84 -22.81 15.64 7.95
C GLY A 84 -21.29 15.38 7.95
N TYR A 85 -20.85 14.18 8.34
CA TYR A 85 -19.44 13.81 8.33
C TYR A 85 -18.92 13.53 6.90
N ASP A 86 -17.69 13.95 6.68
CA ASP A 86 -16.82 13.42 5.62
C ASP A 86 -16.12 12.20 6.21
N LEU A 87 -16.61 11.01 5.86
CA LEU A 87 -16.30 9.76 6.53
C LEU A 87 -15.27 8.96 5.72
N TYR A 88 -14.21 8.50 6.38
CA TYR A 88 -13.16 7.65 5.81
C TYR A 88 -13.18 6.30 6.51
N ILE A 89 -13.65 5.26 5.81
CA ILE A 89 -13.71 3.89 6.34
C ILE A 89 -12.45 3.16 5.88
N MET A 90 -11.67 2.66 6.84
CA MET A 90 -10.38 2.00 6.59
C MET A 90 -10.49 0.50 6.83
N VAL A 91 -10.03 -0.30 5.88
CA VAL A 91 -10.05 -1.77 5.98
C VAL A 91 -8.77 -2.40 5.44
N ASP A 92 -8.14 -3.28 6.21
CA ASP A 92 -7.13 -4.22 5.72
C ASP A 92 -7.79 -5.57 5.47
N VAL A 93 -8.01 -5.91 4.20
CA VAL A 93 -8.65 -7.16 3.81
C VAL A 93 -7.73 -8.38 3.96
N CYS A 94 -6.43 -8.14 4.15
CA CYS A 94 -5.43 -9.20 4.29
C CYS A 94 -5.12 -9.56 5.75
N ASN A 95 -5.77 -8.93 6.73
CA ASN A 95 -5.47 -9.15 8.14
C ASN A 95 -6.07 -10.46 8.68
N TYR A 96 -5.37 -11.54 8.47
CA TYR A 96 -5.74 -12.88 8.94
C TYR A 96 -5.61 -13.09 10.45
N SER A 97 -5.09 -12.11 11.21
CA SER A 97 -4.97 -12.23 12.68
C SER A 97 -6.30 -12.01 13.41
N ILE A 98 -7.32 -11.50 12.71
CA ILE A 98 -8.63 -11.27 13.30
C ILE A 98 -9.42 -12.57 13.30
N GLU A 99 -9.96 -12.91 14.45
CA GLU A 99 -10.71 -14.15 14.67
C GLU A 99 -12.16 -13.88 15.10
N TYR A 100 -13.02 -14.84 14.79
CA TYR A 100 -14.41 -14.89 15.26
C TYR A 100 -14.85 -16.35 15.52
N SER A 101 -15.90 -16.52 16.31
CA SER A 101 -16.49 -17.83 16.55
C SER A 101 -17.52 -18.16 15.48
N LEU A 102 -17.42 -19.36 14.90
CA LEU A 102 -18.36 -19.93 13.94
C LEU A 102 -18.77 -21.32 14.46
N CYS A 103 -20.04 -21.45 14.88
CA CYS A 103 -20.58 -22.70 15.42
C CYS A 103 -19.68 -23.36 16.49
N GLY A 104 -19.08 -22.53 17.38
CA GLY A 104 -18.22 -22.99 18.45
C GLY A 104 -16.76 -23.24 18.08
N THR A 105 -16.36 -23.05 16.82
CA THR A 105 -14.97 -23.12 16.37
C THR A 105 -14.40 -21.73 16.14
N THR A 106 -13.10 -21.57 16.35
CA THR A 106 -12.38 -20.32 16.00
C THR A 106 -12.10 -20.31 14.50
N ASN A 107 -12.44 -19.21 13.85
CA ASN A 107 -12.19 -18.99 12.43
C ASN A 107 -11.44 -17.68 12.23
N HIS A 108 -10.39 -17.69 11.39
CA HIS A 108 -9.69 -16.48 10.97
C HIS A 108 -10.49 -15.77 9.89
N MET A 109 -10.53 -14.44 9.94
CA MET A 109 -11.21 -13.67 8.91
C MET A 109 -10.46 -13.75 7.58
N SER A 110 -11.19 -14.14 6.54
CA SER A 110 -10.76 -14.09 5.14
C SER A 110 -10.88 -12.68 4.56
N PRO A 111 -10.31 -12.40 3.38
CA PRO A 111 -10.60 -11.17 2.63
C PRO A 111 -12.09 -10.92 2.43
N ASP A 112 -12.87 -11.97 2.17
CA ASP A 112 -14.33 -11.89 2.00
C ASP A 112 -15.04 -11.46 3.28
N ASP A 113 -14.60 -11.96 4.44
CA ASP A 113 -15.13 -11.56 5.74
C ASP A 113 -14.90 -10.07 6.01
N HIS A 114 -13.69 -9.57 5.73
CA HIS A 114 -13.35 -8.16 5.88
C HIS A 114 -14.13 -7.28 4.90
N TYR A 115 -14.26 -7.72 3.66
CA TYR A 115 -15.06 -7.01 2.66
C TYR A 115 -16.55 -6.98 3.03
N ALA A 116 -17.09 -8.08 3.54
CA ALA A 116 -18.46 -8.12 4.04
C ALA A 116 -18.66 -7.16 5.23
N ASP A 117 -17.69 -7.05 6.14
CA ASP A 117 -17.76 -6.10 7.26
C ASP A 117 -17.67 -4.64 6.80
N LEU A 118 -16.84 -4.34 5.81
CA LEU A 118 -16.81 -3.02 5.17
C LEU A 118 -18.22 -2.64 4.66
N LYS A 119 -18.85 -3.53 3.89
CA LYS A 119 -20.21 -3.28 3.36
C LYS A 119 -21.24 -3.04 4.47
N ARG A 120 -21.19 -3.80 5.55
CA ARG A 120 -22.08 -3.63 6.71
C ARG A 120 -21.94 -2.25 7.34
N VAL A 121 -20.70 -1.76 7.48
CA VAL A 121 -20.44 -0.42 8.05
C VAL A 121 -20.87 0.68 7.08
N ILE A 122 -20.61 0.53 5.77
CA ILE A 122 -21.12 1.45 4.74
C ILE A 122 -22.66 1.51 4.80
N ALA A 123 -23.34 0.37 4.88
CA ALA A 123 -24.80 0.31 4.98
C ALA A 123 -25.32 0.99 6.27
N ALA A 124 -24.62 0.82 7.41
CA ALA A 124 -24.96 1.51 8.65
C ALA A 124 -24.78 3.04 8.56
N ALA A 125 -23.81 3.51 7.76
CA ALA A 125 -23.56 4.91 7.51
C ALA A 125 -24.51 5.54 6.48
N GLY A 126 -25.14 4.72 5.64
CA GLY A 126 -25.93 5.15 4.47
C GLY A 126 -26.98 6.21 4.78
N GLY A 127 -27.02 7.26 3.94
CA GLY A 127 -27.97 8.37 4.02
C GLY A 127 -27.75 9.36 5.18
N LYS A 128 -26.66 9.24 5.95
CA LYS A 128 -26.37 10.12 7.10
C LYS A 128 -25.05 10.88 6.93
N ALA A 129 -23.99 10.23 6.49
CA ALA A 129 -22.74 10.88 6.17
C ALA A 129 -22.92 11.83 4.98
N ARG A 130 -22.15 12.91 4.95
CA ARG A 130 -22.12 13.84 3.82
C ARG A 130 -21.38 13.24 2.63
N ARG A 131 -20.29 12.51 2.89
CA ARG A 131 -19.49 11.78 1.92
C ARG A 131 -18.95 10.52 2.57
N ILE A 132 -18.88 9.44 1.82
CA ILE A 132 -18.25 8.19 2.27
C ILE A 132 -17.06 7.90 1.36
N ASN A 133 -15.89 7.82 1.95
CA ASN A 133 -14.65 7.42 1.30
C ASN A 133 -14.19 6.08 1.90
N VAL A 134 -13.68 5.20 1.06
CA VAL A 134 -13.11 3.92 1.47
C VAL A 134 -11.60 3.95 1.27
N ILE A 135 -10.86 3.64 2.31
CA ILE A 135 -9.42 3.39 2.24
C ILE A 135 -9.20 1.89 2.40
N MET A 136 -8.84 1.27 1.29
CA MET A 136 -8.56 -0.15 1.19
C MET A 136 -7.15 -0.31 0.62
N PRO A 137 -6.11 -0.29 1.47
CA PRO A 137 -4.72 -0.27 1.01
C PRO A 137 -4.41 -1.38 0.03
N PHE A 138 -4.66 -2.64 0.40
CA PHE A 138 -4.66 -3.75 -0.54
C PHE A 138 -6.06 -3.85 -1.16
N LEU A 139 -6.15 -3.58 -2.45
CA LEU A 139 -7.43 -3.60 -3.14
C LEU A 139 -7.98 -5.04 -3.21
N TYR A 140 -9.15 -5.27 -2.64
CA TYR A 140 -9.81 -6.57 -2.63
C TYR A 140 -9.96 -7.11 -4.05
N GLU A 141 -9.60 -8.38 -4.26
CA GLU A 141 -9.62 -9.07 -5.57
C GLU A 141 -8.81 -8.37 -6.68
N SER A 142 -7.79 -7.58 -6.31
CA SER A 142 -6.96 -6.82 -7.28
C SER A 142 -6.29 -7.70 -8.33
N ARG A 143 -5.97 -8.97 -8.00
CA ARG A 143 -5.39 -9.92 -8.93
C ARG A 143 -6.40 -10.46 -9.96
N GLN A 144 -7.70 -10.34 -9.67
CA GLN A 144 -8.80 -10.68 -10.59
C GLN A 144 -9.29 -9.43 -11.34
N HIS A 145 -8.35 -8.70 -11.96
CA HIS A 145 -8.57 -7.43 -12.66
C HIS A 145 -8.93 -7.58 -14.15
N LYS A 146 -8.73 -8.75 -14.73
CA LYS A 146 -9.02 -9.06 -16.13
C LYS A 146 -9.53 -10.50 -16.27
N ARG A 147 -10.23 -10.76 -17.36
CA ARG A 147 -10.66 -12.10 -17.76
C ARG A 147 -9.93 -12.53 -19.03
N SER A 148 -9.43 -13.76 -19.04
CA SER A 148 -8.88 -14.41 -20.22
C SER A 148 -9.72 -15.62 -20.67
N GLY A 149 -10.75 -15.98 -19.92
CA GLY A 149 -11.62 -17.12 -20.16
C GLY A 149 -12.97 -16.99 -19.46
N ARG A 150 -13.50 -18.11 -18.99
CA ARG A 150 -14.76 -18.18 -18.22
C ARG A 150 -14.48 -17.95 -16.73
N GLU A 151 -14.08 -16.75 -16.40
CA GLU A 151 -13.67 -16.32 -15.06
C GLU A 151 -14.59 -15.21 -14.57
N SER A 152 -14.73 -15.06 -13.27
CA SER A 152 -15.34 -13.87 -12.67
C SER A 152 -14.44 -12.64 -12.87
N LEU A 153 -14.98 -11.44 -12.70
CA LEU A 153 -14.25 -10.17 -12.73
C LEU A 153 -14.46 -9.44 -11.40
N ASP A 154 -13.98 -10.06 -10.32
CA ASP A 154 -14.39 -9.72 -8.97
C ASP A 154 -13.92 -8.32 -8.55
N CYS A 155 -12.73 -7.88 -9.00
CA CYS A 155 -12.26 -6.52 -8.73
C CYS A 155 -13.22 -5.45 -9.29
N ALA A 156 -13.67 -5.61 -10.53
CA ALA A 156 -14.62 -4.67 -11.14
C ALA A 156 -16.00 -4.71 -10.47
N LEU A 157 -16.50 -5.91 -10.15
CA LEU A 157 -17.76 -6.08 -9.45
C LEU A 157 -17.73 -5.44 -8.06
N MET A 158 -16.64 -5.61 -7.31
CA MET A 158 -16.42 -4.98 -6.01
C MET A 158 -16.47 -3.45 -6.11
N LEU A 159 -15.75 -2.86 -7.07
CA LEU A 159 -15.74 -1.41 -7.28
C LEU A 159 -17.12 -0.88 -7.61
N GLN A 160 -17.87 -1.57 -8.48
CA GLN A 160 -19.24 -1.22 -8.83
C GLN A 160 -20.20 -1.37 -7.63
N GLU A 161 -20.06 -2.43 -6.83
CA GLU A 161 -20.88 -2.65 -5.64
C GLU A 161 -20.68 -1.52 -4.62
N LEU A 162 -19.42 -1.16 -4.29
CA LEU A 162 -19.13 -0.07 -3.35
C LEU A 162 -19.68 1.28 -3.84
N THR A 163 -19.53 1.59 -5.12
CA THR A 163 -20.07 2.83 -5.68
C THR A 163 -21.60 2.86 -5.70
N ALA A 164 -22.25 1.72 -5.97
CA ALA A 164 -23.71 1.58 -5.87
C ALA A 164 -24.22 1.73 -4.42
N MET A 165 -23.39 1.40 -3.43
CA MET A 165 -23.67 1.63 -2.01
C MET A 165 -23.45 3.09 -1.56
N GLY A 166 -23.04 3.99 -2.45
CA GLY A 166 -22.88 5.42 -2.17
C GLY A 166 -21.45 5.82 -1.77
N VAL A 167 -20.45 4.98 -2.02
CA VAL A 167 -19.04 5.36 -1.88
C VAL A 167 -18.67 6.34 -2.99
N GLU A 168 -18.10 7.50 -2.62
CA GLU A 168 -17.69 8.52 -3.58
C GLU A 168 -16.24 8.36 -4.02
N ASN A 169 -15.34 8.01 -3.10
CA ASN A 169 -13.93 7.83 -3.39
C ASN A 169 -13.43 6.50 -2.82
N ILE A 170 -12.64 5.78 -3.61
CA ILE A 170 -11.92 4.58 -3.21
C ILE A 170 -10.43 4.87 -3.32
N ILE A 171 -9.70 4.72 -2.21
CA ILE A 171 -8.27 4.99 -2.11
C ILE A 171 -7.56 3.67 -1.83
N THR A 172 -6.64 3.32 -2.71
CA THR A 172 -5.79 2.14 -2.60
C THR A 172 -4.32 2.51 -2.82
N PHE A 173 -3.41 1.57 -2.61
CA PHE A 173 -1.98 1.78 -2.83
C PHE A 173 -1.47 0.77 -3.86
N ASP A 174 -0.63 1.23 -4.78
CA ASP A 174 0.00 0.42 -5.82
C ASP A 174 -0.89 -0.73 -6.35
N ALA A 175 -2.10 -0.38 -6.81
CA ALA A 175 -3.04 -1.36 -7.35
C ALA A 175 -2.34 -2.29 -8.36
N HIS A 176 -2.62 -3.60 -8.29
CA HIS A 176 -2.00 -4.61 -9.15
C HIS A 176 -2.10 -4.25 -10.64
N ASP A 177 -3.25 -3.75 -11.04
CA ASP A 177 -3.44 -3.08 -12.34
C ASP A 177 -4.28 -1.80 -12.13
N PRO A 178 -3.69 -0.61 -12.28
CA PRO A 178 -4.42 0.64 -12.03
C PRO A 178 -5.61 0.87 -12.98
N ARG A 179 -5.66 0.17 -14.12
CA ARG A 179 -6.76 0.29 -15.09
C ARG A 179 -8.11 -0.24 -14.57
N VAL A 180 -8.13 -0.88 -13.40
CA VAL A 180 -9.40 -1.30 -12.74
C VAL A 180 -10.35 -0.13 -12.52
N HIS A 181 -9.85 1.11 -12.38
CA HIS A 181 -10.70 2.31 -12.28
C HIS A 181 -11.63 2.53 -13.47
N ASN A 182 -11.32 1.95 -14.65
CA ASN A 182 -12.19 2.02 -15.82
C ASN A 182 -13.56 1.37 -15.60
N SER A 183 -13.71 0.52 -14.55
CA SER A 183 -15.01 -0.08 -14.19
C SER A 183 -15.97 0.90 -13.51
N ILE A 184 -15.46 2.04 -13.01
CA ILE A 184 -16.20 3.08 -12.29
C ILE A 184 -15.84 4.48 -12.75
N PRO A 185 -15.97 4.82 -14.04
CA PRO A 185 -15.39 6.02 -14.65
C PRO A 185 -15.96 7.34 -14.14
N LEU A 186 -17.05 7.33 -13.39
CA LEU A 186 -17.72 8.52 -12.84
C LEU A 186 -17.51 8.70 -11.33
N LYS A 187 -16.63 7.89 -10.71
CA LYS A 187 -16.34 7.93 -9.28
C LYS A 187 -14.85 8.13 -9.00
N GLY A 188 -14.54 8.68 -7.84
CA GLY A 188 -13.15 8.87 -7.43
C GLY A 188 -12.46 7.53 -7.15
N PHE A 189 -11.33 7.31 -7.79
CA PHE A 189 -10.44 6.18 -7.53
C PHE A 189 -9.00 6.64 -7.57
N GLU A 190 -8.30 6.45 -6.45
CA GLU A 190 -6.90 6.84 -6.32
C GLU A 190 -6.05 5.61 -6.01
N SER A 191 -5.09 5.32 -6.90
CA SER A 191 -4.04 4.33 -6.65
C SER A 191 -2.74 5.06 -6.33
N VAL A 192 -2.38 5.09 -5.06
CA VAL A 192 -1.27 5.89 -4.53
C VAL A 192 0.03 5.10 -4.58
N SER A 193 1.08 5.68 -5.16
CA SER A 193 2.39 5.01 -5.22
C SER A 193 3.18 5.14 -3.91
N CYS A 194 3.84 4.04 -3.51
CA CYS A 194 4.72 3.99 -2.34
C CYS A 194 6.19 4.32 -2.67
N THR A 195 6.54 4.63 -3.92
CA THR A 195 7.91 4.84 -4.40
C THR A 195 8.72 5.80 -3.53
N TYR A 196 8.15 6.98 -3.19
CA TYR A 196 8.85 7.95 -2.34
C TYR A 196 9.22 7.36 -0.97
N GLN A 197 8.31 6.59 -0.38
CA GLN A 197 8.55 6.02 0.93
C GLN A 197 9.62 4.92 0.87
N PHE A 198 9.62 4.08 -0.16
CA PHE A 198 10.67 3.09 -0.36
C PHE A 198 12.04 3.73 -0.47
N ILE A 199 12.18 4.74 -1.33
CA ILE A 199 13.45 5.47 -1.48
C ILE A 199 13.88 6.09 -0.15
N LYS A 200 12.96 6.77 0.55
CA LYS A 200 13.24 7.37 1.86
C LYS A 200 13.75 6.34 2.87
N TYR A 201 13.07 5.19 2.97
CA TYR A 201 13.44 4.17 3.96
C TYR A 201 14.70 3.40 3.56
N LEU A 202 14.96 3.22 2.27
CA LEU A 202 16.22 2.67 1.78
C LEU A 202 17.39 3.56 2.19
N LEU A 203 17.32 4.86 1.93
CA LEU A 203 18.34 5.86 2.31
C LEU A 203 18.55 6.00 3.82
N LEU A 204 17.54 5.66 4.64
CA LEU A 204 17.64 5.77 6.10
C LEU A 204 18.17 4.50 6.78
N ASN A 205 18.14 3.35 6.10
CA ASN A 205 18.39 2.04 6.73
C ASN A 205 19.48 1.25 6.03
N VAL A 206 20.02 1.73 4.92
CA VAL A 206 21.08 1.06 4.19
C VAL A 206 22.22 2.06 4.00
N ASP A 207 23.38 1.68 4.54
CA ASP A 207 24.59 2.48 4.45
C ASP A 207 25.28 2.30 3.09
N ASP A 208 26.09 3.27 2.70
CA ASP A 208 26.98 3.24 1.52
C ASP A 208 26.24 2.94 0.20
N LEU A 209 25.04 3.53 0.02
CA LEU A 209 24.29 3.45 -1.22
C LEU A 209 24.80 4.48 -2.22
N HIS A 210 25.22 4.02 -3.39
CA HIS A 210 25.50 4.88 -4.54
C HIS A 210 24.32 4.84 -5.50
N ILE A 211 23.54 5.94 -5.53
CA ILE A 211 22.34 6.02 -6.39
C ILE A 211 22.73 6.69 -7.71
N ASP A 212 23.34 5.92 -8.57
CA ASP A 212 23.70 6.28 -9.94
C ASP A 212 23.72 5.02 -10.82
N SER A 213 23.73 5.18 -12.14
CA SER A 213 23.64 4.09 -13.11
C SER A 213 24.89 3.18 -13.18
N GLU A 214 26.02 3.62 -12.59
CA GLU A 214 27.24 2.80 -12.50
C GLU A 214 27.15 1.78 -11.38
N HIS A 215 26.48 2.14 -10.26
CA HIS A 215 26.48 1.38 -9.02
C HIS A 215 25.15 0.72 -8.69
N MET A 216 24.04 1.18 -9.25
CA MET A 216 22.72 0.64 -8.92
C MET A 216 21.85 0.40 -10.15
N MET A 217 20.99 -0.62 -10.09
CA MET A 217 20.01 -0.96 -11.13
C MET A 217 18.67 -1.34 -10.51
N VAL A 218 17.59 -0.94 -11.16
CA VAL A 218 16.22 -1.35 -10.81
C VAL A 218 15.84 -2.60 -11.59
N ILE A 219 15.22 -3.57 -10.92
CA ILE A 219 14.84 -4.84 -11.52
C ILE A 219 13.33 -5.06 -11.42
N SER A 220 12.71 -5.38 -12.54
CA SER A 220 11.35 -5.94 -12.55
C SER A 220 11.41 -7.47 -12.47
N PRO A 221 10.71 -8.12 -11.54
CA PRO A 221 10.74 -9.57 -11.41
C PRO A 221 10.02 -10.29 -12.56
N ASP A 222 9.11 -9.61 -13.24
CA ASP A 222 8.40 -10.12 -14.42
C ASP A 222 7.76 -8.97 -15.22
N GLU A 223 6.97 -9.32 -16.23
CA GLU A 223 6.29 -8.36 -17.12
C GLU A 223 5.24 -7.52 -16.38
N GLY A 224 4.61 -8.07 -15.32
CA GLY A 224 3.57 -7.39 -14.55
C GLY A 224 4.11 -6.22 -13.73
N GLY A 225 5.32 -6.35 -13.18
CA GLY A 225 6.00 -5.32 -12.39
C GLY A 225 6.66 -4.21 -13.22
N MET A 226 6.77 -4.37 -14.55
CA MET A 226 7.56 -3.50 -15.40
C MET A 226 7.21 -2.01 -15.29
N GLY A 227 5.92 -1.67 -15.25
CA GLY A 227 5.50 -0.27 -15.15
C GLY A 227 5.99 0.43 -13.87
N ARG A 228 5.98 -0.27 -12.74
CA ARG A 228 6.48 0.23 -11.45
C ARG A 228 7.99 0.38 -11.47
N ALA A 229 8.70 -0.62 -12.01
CA ALA A 229 10.16 -0.59 -12.12
C ALA A 229 10.64 0.54 -13.04
N VAL A 230 9.98 0.76 -14.18
CA VAL A 230 10.24 1.88 -15.09
C VAL A 230 10.07 3.22 -14.37
N TYR A 231 8.97 3.41 -13.65
CA TYR A 231 8.73 4.64 -12.90
C TYR A 231 9.82 4.87 -11.84
N PHE A 232 10.14 3.84 -11.07
CA PHE A 232 11.17 3.90 -10.01
C PHE A 232 12.55 4.22 -10.59
N ALA A 233 12.95 3.56 -11.69
CA ALA A 233 14.21 3.80 -12.38
C ALA A 233 14.29 5.23 -12.95
N ASN A 234 13.26 5.69 -13.63
CA ASN A 234 13.22 7.03 -14.22
C ASN A 234 13.33 8.14 -13.18
N VAL A 235 12.66 7.99 -12.03
CA VAL A 235 12.70 9.00 -10.96
C VAL A 235 14.11 9.12 -10.35
N LEU A 236 14.86 8.01 -10.29
CA LEU A 236 16.22 7.96 -9.77
C LEU A 236 17.32 8.16 -10.84
N GLY A 237 16.96 8.16 -12.12
CA GLY A 237 17.95 8.21 -13.20
C GLY A 237 18.78 6.94 -13.34
N LEU A 238 18.21 5.77 -13.00
CA LEU A 238 18.88 4.48 -13.01
C LEU A 238 18.52 3.66 -14.23
N ASP A 239 19.39 2.71 -14.58
CA ASP A 239 19.09 1.66 -15.54
C ASP A 239 18.07 0.68 -14.98
N MET A 240 17.32 0.03 -15.88
CA MET A 240 16.36 -1.01 -15.53
C MET A 240 16.69 -2.32 -16.24
N GLY A 241 16.51 -3.42 -15.50
CA GLY A 241 16.48 -4.77 -16.06
C GLY A 241 15.16 -5.47 -15.72
N MET A 242 14.82 -6.52 -16.45
CA MET A 242 13.64 -7.31 -16.16
C MET A 242 13.88 -8.80 -16.39
N PHE A 243 13.13 -9.62 -15.67
CA PHE A 243 13.07 -11.05 -15.92
C PHE A 243 11.85 -11.39 -16.76
N TYR A 244 12.07 -12.26 -17.71
CA TYR A 244 11.05 -12.78 -18.61
C TYR A 244 10.89 -14.29 -18.40
N LYS A 245 9.65 -14.74 -18.14
CA LYS A 245 9.32 -16.15 -17.97
C LYS A 245 8.98 -16.77 -19.31
N ARG A 246 9.97 -17.38 -19.97
CA ARG A 246 9.71 -18.15 -21.20
C ARG A 246 8.94 -19.43 -20.87
N ARG A 247 7.75 -19.58 -21.47
CA ARG A 247 6.88 -20.73 -21.28
C ARG A 247 6.95 -21.67 -22.49
N ASP A 248 6.89 -22.97 -22.22
CA ASP A 248 6.72 -23.98 -23.28
C ASP A 248 5.23 -24.11 -23.62
N TYR A 249 4.82 -23.46 -24.69
CA TYR A 249 3.43 -23.52 -25.17
C TYR A 249 3.08 -24.86 -25.83
N THR A 250 4.04 -25.77 -26.03
CA THR A 250 3.80 -27.10 -26.59
C THR A 250 3.34 -28.11 -25.55
N LYS A 251 3.47 -27.78 -24.26
CA LYS A 251 3.11 -28.65 -23.14
C LYS A 251 2.15 -27.95 -22.19
N ILE A 252 1.23 -28.74 -21.64
CA ILE A 252 0.34 -28.31 -20.56
C ILE A 252 0.57 -29.25 -19.37
N VAL A 253 1.01 -28.70 -18.22
CA VAL A 253 1.19 -29.42 -16.97
C VAL A 253 0.32 -28.75 -15.91
N ASN A 254 -0.60 -29.50 -15.29
CA ASN A 254 -1.55 -29.00 -14.32
C ASN A 254 -2.34 -27.76 -14.81
N GLY A 255 -2.77 -27.77 -16.09
CA GLY A 255 -3.55 -26.68 -16.68
C GLY A 255 -2.74 -25.42 -17.04
N ARG A 256 -1.41 -25.46 -16.95
CA ARG A 256 -0.53 -24.31 -17.27
C ARG A 256 0.61 -24.75 -18.18
N ASN A 257 1.09 -23.81 -19.00
CA ASN A 257 2.32 -24.02 -19.77
C ASN A 257 3.53 -23.90 -18.82
N PRO A 258 4.41 -24.92 -18.75
CA PRO A 258 5.56 -24.89 -17.85
C PRO A 258 6.54 -23.80 -18.22
N ILE A 259 7.17 -23.18 -17.22
CA ILE A 259 8.26 -22.22 -17.40
C ILE A 259 9.51 -23.02 -17.74
N VAL A 260 10.15 -22.72 -18.87
CA VAL A 260 11.37 -23.39 -19.33
C VAL A 260 12.63 -22.60 -19.08
N ALA A 261 12.52 -21.27 -18.93
CA ALA A 261 13.66 -20.44 -18.58
C ALA A 261 13.20 -19.11 -17.97
N HIS A 262 14.04 -18.58 -17.08
CA HIS A 262 14.00 -17.19 -16.63
C HIS A 262 15.11 -16.46 -17.39
N GLU A 263 14.73 -15.67 -18.39
CA GLU A 263 15.69 -14.88 -19.17
C GLU A 263 15.74 -13.46 -18.60
N PHE A 264 16.95 -12.93 -18.48
CA PHE A 264 17.18 -11.56 -18.04
C PHE A 264 17.36 -10.65 -19.25
N LEU A 265 16.62 -9.55 -19.27
CA LEU A 265 16.72 -8.48 -20.27
C LEU A 265 17.20 -7.22 -19.54
N GLY A 266 18.39 -6.76 -19.85
CA GLY A 266 18.99 -5.57 -19.22
C GLY A 266 20.48 -5.50 -19.47
N THR A 267 21.11 -4.45 -18.96
CA THR A 267 22.57 -4.28 -18.96
C THR A 267 23.22 -5.17 -17.89
N ASN A 268 24.56 -5.19 -17.84
CA ASN A 268 25.28 -6.00 -16.86
C ASN A 268 24.99 -5.54 -15.43
N VAL A 269 24.70 -6.49 -14.54
CA VAL A 269 24.46 -6.27 -13.10
C VAL A 269 25.70 -6.53 -12.22
N GLU A 270 26.79 -6.99 -12.83
CA GLU A 270 28.02 -7.35 -12.10
C GLU A 270 28.56 -6.18 -11.29
N GLY A 271 28.78 -6.38 -10.00
CA GLY A 271 29.26 -5.40 -9.05
C GLY A 271 28.24 -4.33 -8.63
N LYS A 272 27.06 -4.30 -9.22
CA LYS A 272 26.02 -3.31 -8.87
C LYS A 272 25.13 -3.80 -7.73
N ASP A 273 24.65 -2.84 -6.96
CA ASP A 273 23.48 -3.03 -6.10
C ASP A 273 22.23 -3.12 -6.97
N VAL A 274 21.33 -4.01 -6.65
CA VAL A 274 20.08 -4.15 -7.39
C VAL A 274 18.88 -4.04 -6.47
N ILE A 275 17.83 -3.35 -6.92
CA ILE A 275 16.56 -3.27 -6.21
C ILE A 275 15.44 -3.87 -7.05
N ILE A 276 14.82 -4.94 -6.54
CA ILE A 276 13.68 -5.60 -7.17
C ILE A 276 12.41 -4.89 -6.70
N ILE A 277 11.60 -4.42 -7.66
CA ILE A 277 10.36 -3.67 -7.38
C ILE A 277 9.15 -4.47 -7.84
N ASP A 278 8.21 -4.70 -6.93
CA ASP A 278 6.91 -5.33 -7.23
C ASP A 278 5.79 -4.72 -6.37
N ASP A 279 4.53 -5.12 -6.61
CA ASP A 279 3.40 -4.72 -5.76
C ASP A 279 3.31 -5.56 -4.49
N MET A 280 3.59 -6.86 -4.57
CA MET A 280 3.45 -7.74 -3.41
C MET A 280 4.45 -8.89 -3.38
N ILE A 281 4.77 -9.32 -2.17
CA ILE A 281 5.35 -10.63 -1.89
C ILE A 281 4.20 -11.53 -1.40
N SER A 282 3.82 -12.54 -2.21
CA SER A 282 2.88 -13.60 -1.80
C SER A 282 3.65 -14.72 -1.10
N SER A 283 3.99 -15.82 -1.78
CA SER A 283 4.85 -16.87 -1.21
C SER A 283 6.33 -16.48 -1.13
N GLY A 284 6.76 -15.53 -1.96
CA GLY A 284 8.14 -15.06 -2.06
C GLY A 284 9.05 -15.90 -2.95
N GLU A 285 8.62 -17.06 -3.43
CA GLU A 285 9.45 -17.95 -4.25
C GLU A 285 10.00 -17.25 -5.50
N SER A 286 9.13 -16.60 -6.28
CA SER A 286 9.57 -15.88 -7.48
C SER A 286 10.57 -14.75 -7.18
N MET A 287 10.41 -14.08 -6.03
CA MET A 287 11.33 -13.01 -5.60
C MET A 287 12.72 -13.58 -5.25
N ILE A 288 12.76 -14.69 -4.51
CA ILE A 288 13.99 -15.36 -4.11
C ILE A 288 14.70 -15.96 -5.33
N ASP A 289 13.95 -16.53 -6.28
CA ASP A 289 14.50 -17.07 -7.54
C ASP A 289 15.17 -15.97 -8.36
N VAL A 290 14.51 -14.81 -8.51
CA VAL A 290 15.06 -13.63 -9.19
C VAL A 290 16.30 -13.11 -8.47
N ALA A 291 16.27 -13.00 -7.14
CA ALA A 291 17.42 -12.57 -6.34
C ALA A 291 18.60 -13.54 -6.51
N SER A 292 18.35 -14.84 -6.47
CA SER A 292 19.37 -15.88 -6.68
C SER A 292 20.02 -15.78 -8.06
N GLU A 293 19.22 -15.54 -9.09
CA GLU A 293 19.73 -15.40 -10.45
C GLU A 293 20.57 -14.11 -10.62
N LEU A 294 20.17 -13.00 -9.98
CA LEU A 294 20.95 -11.76 -9.93
C LEU A 294 22.30 -11.95 -9.24
N LYS A 295 22.33 -12.68 -8.12
CA LYS A 295 23.59 -13.03 -7.42
C LYS A 295 24.51 -13.88 -8.30
N LYS A 296 24.00 -14.86 -9.04
CA LYS A 296 24.79 -15.65 -10.00
C LYS A 296 25.39 -14.79 -11.12
N ARG A 297 24.72 -13.68 -11.47
CA ARG A 297 25.21 -12.68 -12.46
C ARG A 297 26.16 -11.65 -11.86
N GLY A 298 26.55 -11.81 -10.59
CA GLY A 298 27.53 -10.97 -9.93
C GLY A 298 26.97 -9.71 -9.27
N ALA A 299 25.66 -9.60 -9.05
CA ALA A 299 25.10 -8.49 -8.29
C ALA A 299 25.73 -8.39 -6.89
N SER A 300 26.08 -7.19 -6.45
CA SER A 300 26.72 -6.92 -5.16
C SER A 300 25.73 -7.15 -4.02
N ARG A 301 24.73 -6.29 -3.88
CA ARG A 301 23.64 -6.42 -2.91
C ARG A 301 22.31 -6.52 -3.62
N VAL A 302 21.38 -7.26 -3.03
CA VAL A 302 20.01 -7.41 -3.57
C VAL A 302 19.01 -6.91 -2.55
N PHE A 303 18.30 -5.86 -2.92
CA PHE A 303 17.19 -5.29 -2.16
C PHE A 303 15.87 -5.66 -2.83
N CYS A 304 14.83 -5.88 -2.04
CA CYS A 304 13.47 -6.09 -2.52
C CYS A 304 12.55 -5.03 -1.92
N ALA A 305 11.76 -4.35 -2.73
CA ALA A 305 10.76 -3.40 -2.25
C ALA A 305 9.40 -3.70 -2.86
N THR A 306 8.44 -4.02 -2.00
CA THR A 306 7.07 -4.32 -2.40
C THR A 306 6.09 -3.63 -1.45
N THR A 307 4.97 -3.18 -2.00
CA THR A 307 3.97 -2.49 -1.18
C THR A 307 3.35 -3.43 -0.16
N PHE A 308 3.07 -4.68 -0.54
CA PHE A 308 2.40 -5.64 0.34
C PHE A 308 3.27 -6.87 0.62
N GLY A 309 3.67 -7.03 1.87
CA GLY A 309 4.36 -8.22 2.36
C GLY A 309 3.35 -9.22 2.94
N LEU A 310 2.79 -10.12 2.12
CA LEU A 310 1.82 -11.11 2.60
C LEU A 310 2.50 -12.34 3.22
N PHE A 311 3.66 -12.73 2.73
CA PHE A 311 4.47 -13.84 3.24
C PHE A 311 3.66 -15.11 3.54
N THR A 312 2.81 -15.53 2.59
CA THR A 312 1.82 -16.60 2.79
C THR A 312 2.40 -17.96 3.18
N ASN A 313 3.69 -18.19 2.94
CA ASN A 313 4.41 -19.42 3.29
C ASN A 313 5.38 -19.22 4.48
N GLY A 314 5.21 -18.12 5.25
CA GLY A 314 6.09 -17.78 6.37
C GLY A 314 7.44 -17.23 5.93
N PHE A 315 8.40 -17.18 6.87
CA PHE A 315 9.65 -16.42 6.70
C PHE A 315 10.88 -17.30 6.47
N LYS A 316 10.79 -18.62 6.68
CA LYS A 316 11.95 -19.53 6.66
C LYS A 316 12.80 -19.40 5.39
N LYS A 317 12.18 -19.34 4.20
CA LYS A 317 12.91 -19.21 2.93
C LYS A 317 13.64 -17.87 2.82
N PHE A 318 13.09 -16.82 3.41
CA PHE A 318 13.72 -15.50 3.45
C PHE A 318 14.88 -15.46 4.44
N ASP A 319 14.73 -16.11 5.61
CA ASP A 319 15.82 -16.28 6.57
C ASP A 319 17.00 -17.00 5.90
N GLU A 320 16.75 -18.14 5.23
CA GLU A 320 17.74 -18.90 4.47
C GLU A 320 18.38 -18.06 3.34
N ALA A 321 17.58 -17.28 2.60
CA ALA A 321 18.09 -16.40 1.54
C ALA A 321 18.99 -15.29 2.07
N TYR A 322 18.64 -14.71 3.23
CA TYR A 322 19.47 -13.72 3.89
C TYR A 322 20.78 -14.32 4.42
N GLU A 323 20.71 -15.46 5.13
CA GLU A 323 21.90 -16.15 5.66
C GLU A 323 22.87 -16.58 4.57
N ASN A 324 22.38 -16.94 3.39
CA ASN A 324 23.18 -17.30 2.21
C ASN A 324 23.62 -16.07 1.37
N GLY A 325 23.34 -14.83 1.81
CA GLY A 325 23.71 -13.62 1.10
C GLY A 325 23.02 -13.44 -0.26
N ILE A 326 21.85 -14.06 -0.46
CA ILE A 326 21.04 -13.93 -1.68
C ILE A 326 20.23 -12.63 -1.65
N ILE A 327 19.70 -12.26 -0.49
CA ILE A 327 18.94 -11.05 -0.25
C ILE A 327 19.58 -10.29 0.91
N ASP A 328 19.75 -8.99 0.75
CA ASP A 328 20.30 -8.13 1.80
C ASP A 328 19.22 -7.48 2.64
N ARG A 329 18.19 -6.88 2.01
CA ARG A 329 17.06 -6.26 2.71
C ARG A 329 15.76 -6.43 1.91
N ILE A 330 14.66 -6.54 2.66
CA ILE A 330 13.30 -6.53 2.13
C ILE A 330 12.53 -5.39 2.78
N LEU A 331 12.02 -4.48 1.96
CA LEU A 331 11.18 -3.38 2.36
C LEU A 331 9.73 -3.70 2.02
N THR A 332 8.84 -3.70 3.02
CA THR A 332 7.40 -3.68 2.76
C THR A 332 6.70 -2.67 3.66
N THR A 333 5.50 -2.27 3.27
CA THR A 333 4.75 -1.27 4.04
C THR A 333 3.94 -1.90 5.17
N ASN A 334 3.55 -1.06 6.14
CA ASN A 334 2.59 -1.42 7.19
C ASN A 334 1.12 -1.24 6.75
N LEU A 335 0.86 -1.23 5.45
CA LEU A 335 -0.49 -1.09 4.88
C LEU A 335 -1.35 -2.36 5.01
N VAL A 336 -0.70 -3.50 5.25
CA VAL A 336 -1.34 -4.77 5.60
C VAL A 336 -0.77 -5.29 6.92
N TYR A 337 -1.48 -6.22 7.54
CA TYR A 337 -1.07 -6.80 8.80
C TYR A 337 0.36 -7.35 8.77
N GLN A 338 1.12 -6.99 9.79
CA GLN A 338 2.50 -7.42 9.99
C GLN A 338 2.60 -8.17 11.32
N PRO A 339 2.90 -9.48 11.31
CA PRO A 339 3.14 -10.22 12.54
C PRO A 339 4.41 -9.73 13.24
N THR A 340 4.43 -9.80 14.57
CA THR A 340 5.56 -9.33 15.39
C THR A 340 6.87 -10.02 15.00
N GLU A 341 6.82 -11.29 14.62
CA GLU A 341 7.98 -12.03 14.14
C GLU A 341 8.66 -11.34 12.95
N LEU A 342 7.89 -10.85 11.96
CA LEU A 342 8.42 -10.15 10.80
C LEU A 342 9.21 -8.90 11.19
N LEU A 343 8.68 -8.13 12.14
CA LEU A 343 9.30 -6.87 12.58
C LEU A 343 10.64 -7.08 13.29
N SER A 344 10.95 -8.29 13.74
CA SER A 344 12.22 -8.64 14.39
C SER A 344 13.27 -9.22 13.43
N LYS A 345 12.93 -9.44 12.16
CA LYS A 345 13.86 -10.04 11.19
C LYS A 345 14.96 -9.05 10.80
N PRO A 346 16.24 -9.46 10.78
CA PRO A 346 17.37 -8.58 10.47
C PRO A 346 17.38 -8.10 9.01
N TRP A 347 16.74 -8.82 8.12
CA TRP A 347 16.62 -8.48 6.70
C TRP A 347 15.41 -7.59 6.40
N TYR A 348 14.54 -7.32 7.37
CA TYR A 348 13.28 -6.63 7.14
C TYR A 348 13.36 -5.13 7.49
N ILE A 349 12.84 -4.31 6.60
CA ILE A 349 12.64 -2.87 6.81
C ILE A 349 11.16 -2.55 6.70
N ASN A 350 10.57 -2.12 7.81
CA ASN A 350 9.18 -1.69 7.84
C ASN A 350 9.03 -0.24 7.34
N VAL A 351 8.31 -0.06 6.26
CA VAL A 351 8.00 1.25 5.67
C VAL A 351 6.68 1.77 6.24
N ASP A 352 6.74 2.67 7.21
CA ASP A 352 5.54 3.22 7.86
C ASP A 352 4.84 4.26 6.98
N MET A 353 3.61 3.94 6.58
CA MET A 353 2.74 4.74 5.73
C MET A 353 1.73 5.60 6.50
N SER A 354 1.66 5.50 7.82
CA SER A 354 0.62 6.12 8.65
C SER A 354 0.56 7.63 8.45
N LYS A 355 1.72 8.29 8.45
CA LYS A 355 1.83 9.74 8.22
C LYS A 355 1.32 10.14 6.82
N TYR A 356 1.64 9.33 5.83
CA TYR A 356 1.24 9.61 4.44
C TYR A 356 -0.26 9.41 4.25
N MET A 357 -0.83 8.39 4.88
CA MET A 357 -2.27 8.15 4.90
C MET A 357 -3.02 9.29 5.60
N ALA A 358 -2.53 9.75 6.74
CA ALA A 358 -3.11 10.92 7.43
C ALA A 358 -3.08 12.17 6.53
N LEU A 359 -1.99 12.38 5.79
CA LEU A 359 -1.86 13.51 4.86
C LEU A 359 -2.86 13.42 3.70
N LEU A 360 -3.08 12.24 3.14
CA LEU A 360 -4.10 12.02 2.12
C LEU A 360 -5.51 12.35 2.64
N ILE A 361 -5.85 11.83 3.81
CA ILE A 361 -7.15 12.08 4.46
C ILE A 361 -7.35 13.57 4.72
N ASP A 362 -6.36 14.23 5.31
CA ASP A 362 -6.47 15.65 5.65
C ASP A 362 -6.60 16.53 4.40
N THR A 363 -5.82 16.23 3.34
CA THR A 363 -5.88 16.94 2.08
C THR A 363 -7.24 16.78 1.39
N LEU A 364 -7.76 15.56 1.33
CA LEU A 364 -9.06 15.26 0.73
C LEU A 364 -10.22 15.83 1.55
N ASN A 365 -10.11 15.84 2.88
CA ASN A 365 -11.12 16.47 3.74
C ASN A 365 -11.20 17.97 3.52
N HIS A 366 -10.09 18.63 3.18
CA HIS A 366 -10.06 20.04 2.79
C HIS A 366 -10.40 20.30 1.32
N ASP A 367 -10.87 19.29 0.60
CA ASP A 367 -11.22 19.35 -0.83
C ASP A 367 -10.07 19.91 -1.69
N SER A 368 -8.84 19.61 -1.28
CA SER A 368 -7.60 20.08 -1.90
C SER A 368 -7.02 19.03 -2.84
N SER A 369 -6.28 19.49 -3.86
CA SER A 369 -5.64 18.59 -4.82
C SER A 369 -4.57 17.74 -4.17
N ILE A 370 -4.60 16.43 -4.43
CA ILE A 370 -3.58 15.46 -4.03
C ILE A 370 -2.48 15.26 -5.08
N SER A 371 -2.51 16.00 -6.20
CA SER A 371 -1.55 15.81 -7.32
C SER A 371 -0.10 15.85 -6.87
N ASN A 372 0.26 16.77 -5.96
CA ASN A 372 1.61 16.86 -5.42
C ASN A 372 2.00 15.68 -4.50
N LEU A 373 1.01 14.97 -3.95
CA LEU A 373 1.23 13.76 -3.18
C LEU A 373 1.42 12.56 -4.12
N LEU A 374 0.67 12.52 -5.21
CA LEU A 374 0.73 11.44 -6.21
C LEU A 374 1.98 11.53 -7.09
N SER A 375 2.56 12.73 -7.28
CA SER A 375 3.77 12.93 -8.10
C SER A 375 4.92 13.52 -7.26
N PRO A 376 5.62 12.69 -6.46
CA PRO A 376 6.67 13.15 -5.54
C PRO A 376 8.06 13.29 -6.18
N VAL A 377 8.18 13.41 -7.50
CA VAL A 377 9.46 13.36 -8.25
C VAL A 377 10.47 14.37 -7.71
N GLU A 378 10.08 15.65 -7.61
CA GLU A 378 10.97 16.71 -7.11
C GLU A 378 11.46 16.43 -5.69
N ARG A 379 10.57 15.93 -4.82
CA ARG A 379 10.93 15.58 -3.43
C ARG A 379 11.88 14.38 -3.36
N ILE A 380 11.74 13.43 -4.27
CA ILE A 380 12.65 12.28 -4.39
C ILE A 380 14.03 12.76 -4.81
N GLN A 381 14.10 13.54 -5.89
CA GLN A 381 15.37 14.08 -6.41
C GLN A 381 16.09 14.94 -5.38
N GLN A 382 15.36 15.80 -4.67
CA GLN A 382 15.93 16.61 -3.60
C GLN A 382 16.51 15.74 -2.48
N ARG A 383 15.81 14.68 -2.07
CA ARG A 383 16.28 13.78 -1.01
C ARG A 383 17.51 12.97 -1.43
N VAL A 384 17.56 12.49 -2.66
CA VAL A 384 18.73 11.79 -3.20
C VAL A 384 19.93 12.73 -3.27
N LYS A 385 19.72 13.98 -3.71
CA LYS A 385 20.75 15.01 -3.72
C LYS A 385 21.29 15.29 -2.31
N GLU A 386 20.43 15.53 -1.34
CA GLU A 386 20.81 15.74 0.07
C GLU A 386 21.61 14.55 0.63
N TYR A 387 21.22 13.33 0.29
CA TYR A 387 21.93 12.11 0.68
C TYR A 387 23.35 12.07 0.06
N ASN A 388 23.47 12.31 -1.23
CA ASN A 388 24.73 12.30 -1.94
C ASN A 388 25.69 13.41 -1.46
N GLU A 389 25.16 14.62 -1.18
CA GLU A 389 25.94 15.73 -0.60
C GLU A 389 26.49 15.35 0.79
N LEU A 390 25.68 14.70 1.62
CA LEU A 390 26.06 14.31 2.99
C LEU A 390 27.11 13.21 3.02
N HIS A 391 26.97 12.20 2.14
CA HIS A 391 27.80 10.99 2.19
C HIS A 391 29.00 11.02 1.23
N TYR A 392 28.92 11.75 0.13
CA TYR A 392 29.93 11.74 -0.93
C TYR A 392 30.45 13.12 -1.32
N GLY A 393 29.92 14.20 -0.76
CA GLY A 393 30.33 15.56 -1.05
C GLY A 393 30.07 16.01 -2.49
N LYS A 394 29.07 15.43 -3.15
CA LYS A 394 28.71 15.69 -4.55
C LYS A 394 27.40 16.42 -4.66
#